data_9d159953a0afe85f6d2cdb84dd2fecef
#
_entry.id   9d159953a0afe85f6d2cdb84dd2fecef
#
_cell.length_a   1.000
_cell.length_b   1.000
_cell.length_c   1.000
_cell.angle_alpha   90.00
_cell.angle_beta   90.00
_cell.angle_gamma   90.00
#
_symmetry.space_group_name_H-M   'P 1'
#
loop_
_entity.id
_entity.type
_entity.pdbx_description
1 polymer ?
#
loop_
_entity_poly.entity_id
_entity_poly.type
_entity_poly.pdbx_seq_one_letter_code
_entity_poly.pdbx_strand_id
1 'polypeptide(L)'
;MIDIGVGKNQHSRILIEKLGEFVVNVPKAEMLRDVEYCGLVSGKEVDKCSKTSFTLAPSSTVRPPMIKECPVNLECKVKNEVPLGGNVLFLAEVVCLHVDEKTLDEKGGVDLKKVRPIMFNLTNAYWGIGKKPADYGFSR
;
A
#
# COMPACT_ATOMS: atom_id res chain seq x y z
N MET A 1 8.97 -3.72 -10.03
CA MET A 1 9.75 -2.96 -9.04
C MET A 1 8.85 -1.88 -8.43
N ILE A 2 8.98 -1.63 -7.15
CA ILE A 2 8.33 -0.54 -6.42
C ILE A 2 9.33 0.08 -5.45
N ASP A 3 9.16 1.34 -5.14
CA ASP A 3 9.94 2.03 -4.11
C ASP A 3 9.02 2.69 -3.09
N ILE A 4 9.45 2.66 -1.83
CA ILE A 4 8.76 3.31 -0.72
C ILE A 4 9.74 4.10 0.14
N GLY A 5 9.42 5.36 0.42
CA GLY A 5 10.14 6.20 1.37
C GLY A 5 9.55 6.05 2.77
N VAL A 6 10.35 5.64 3.74
CA VAL A 6 9.92 5.45 5.13
C VAL A 6 10.75 6.31 6.06
N GLY A 7 10.09 7.10 6.91
CA GLY A 7 10.77 7.97 7.87
C GLY A 7 11.63 7.20 8.86
N LYS A 8 12.81 7.72 9.18
CA LYS A 8 13.79 7.06 10.08
C LYS A 8 13.22 6.69 11.44
N ASN A 9 12.28 7.45 11.95
CA ASN A 9 11.66 7.24 13.26
C ASN A 9 10.40 6.36 13.21
N GLN A 10 9.95 5.99 12.02
CA GLN A 10 8.76 5.14 11.87
C GLN A 10 9.07 3.69 12.25
N HIS A 11 8.14 3.06 12.97
CA HIS A 11 8.28 1.66 13.39
C HIS A 11 8.39 0.70 12.21
N SER A 12 7.66 0.97 11.13
CA SER A 12 7.68 0.18 9.90
C SER A 12 9.09 0.06 9.30
N ARG A 13 9.93 1.11 9.41
CA ARG A 13 11.33 1.04 8.96
C ARG A 13 12.08 -0.11 9.63
N ILE A 14 12.03 -0.17 10.97
CA ILE A 14 12.73 -1.20 11.76
C ILE A 14 12.26 -2.60 11.36
N LEU A 15 10.95 -2.76 11.13
CA LEU A 15 10.37 -4.04 10.72
C LEU A 15 10.84 -4.44 9.32
N ILE A 16 10.83 -3.50 8.37
CA ILE A 16 11.24 -3.75 6.97
C ILE A 16 12.75 -4.09 6.93
N GLU A 17 13.62 -3.33 7.61
CA GLU A 17 15.05 -3.62 7.68
C GLU A 17 15.33 -5.00 8.27
N LYS A 18 14.61 -5.39 9.32
CA LYS A 18 14.77 -6.69 9.96
C LYS A 18 14.29 -7.85 9.09
N LEU A 19 13.18 -7.67 8.36
CA LEU A 19 12.55 -8.75 7.59
C LEU A 19 13.04 -8.82 6.14
N GLY A 20 13.44 -7.70 5.55
CA GLY A 20 13.71 -7.57 4.12
C GLY A 20 12.45 -7.71 3.25
N GLU A 21 11.27 -7.63 3.86
CA GLU A 21 9.98 -7.92 3.22
C GLU A 21 8.91 -6.96 3.73
N PHE A 22 7.96 -6.60 2.86
CA PHE A 22 6.76 -5.85 3.25
C PHE A 22 5.60 -6.11 2.28
N VAL A 23 4.39 -5.71 2.67
CA VAL A 23 3.22 -5.72 1.80
C VAL A 23 2.71 -4.29 1.62
N VAL A 24 2.49 -3.88 0.36
CA VAL A 24 1.75 -2.67 0.04
C VAL A 24 0.29 -3.02 -0.10
N ASN A 25 -0.53 -2.53 0.81
CA ASN A 25 -1.97 -2.71 0.78
C ASN A 25 -2.59 -1.43 0.21
N VAL A 26 -3.31 -1.52 -0.92
CA VAL A 26 -3.97 -0.37 -1.56
C VAL A 26 -5.39 -0.24 -1.02
N PRO A 27 -5.65 0.75 -0.15
CA PRO A 27 -6.97 0.90 0.45
C PRO A 27 -7.97 1.53 -0.53
N LYS A 28 -9.24 1.20 -0.37
CA LYS A 28 -10.35 1.89 -1.04
C LYS A 28 -10.86 3.07 -0.20
N ALA A 29 -11.59 3.99 -0.83
CA ALA A 29 -12.04 5.24 -0.22
C ALA A 29 -12.85 5.05 1.08
N GLU A 30 -13.60 3.96 1.19
CA GLU A 30 -14.40 3.64 2.38
C GLU A 30 -13.55 3.32 3.62
N MET A 31 -12.27 2.99 3.44
CA MET A 31 -11.32 2.66 4.50
C MET A 31 -10.58 3.90 5.04
N LEU A 32 -10.88 5.09 4.54
CA LEU A 32 -10.13 6.31 4.81
C LEU A 32 -9.93 6.58 6.31
N ARG A 33 -10.96 6.40 7.12
CA ARG A 33 -10.88 6.63 8.58
C ARG A 33 -9.81 5.77 9.25
N ASP A 34 -9.77 4.49 8.91
CA ASP A 34 -8.82 3.54 9.50
C ASP A 34 -7.40 3.77 8.95
N VAL A 35 -7.29 4.14 7.67
CA VAL A 35 -6.01 4.50 7.05
C VAL A 35 -5.41 5.73 7.72
N GLU A 36 -6.20 6.80 7.92
CA GLU A 36 -5.75 8.01 8.60
C GLU A 36 -5.34 7.69 10.05
N TYR A 37 -6.15 6.94 10.80
CA TYR A 37 -5.80 6.50 12.15
C TYR A 37 -4.45 5.79 12.17
N CYS A 38 -4.20 4.86 11.24
CA CYS A 38 -2.91 4.17 11.12
C CYS A 38 -1.74 5.11 10.80
N GLY A 39 -1.99 6.23 10.13
CA GLY A 39 -0.99 7.27 9.86
C GLY A 39 -0.66 8.14 11.08
N LEU A 40 -1.63 8.37 11.96
CA LEU A 40 -1.49 9.26 13.12
C LEU A 40 -0.86 8.58 14.35
N VAL A 41 -1.00 7.26 14.50
CA VAL A 41 -0.49 6.55 15.68
C VAL A 41 0.74 5.71 15.36
N SER A 42 1.60 5.51 16.37
CA SER A 42 2.80 4.68 16.24
C SER A 42 2.48 3.20 16.53
N GLY A 43 2.94 2.30 15.65
CA GLY A 43 2.88 0.86 15.90
C GLY A 43 3.78 0.36 17.04
N LYS A 44 4.61 1.25 17.63
CA LYS A 44 5.34 0.95 18.88
C LYS A 44 4.45 1.04 20.12
N GLU A 45 3.40 1.85 20.05
CA GLU A 45 2.56 2.21 21.19
C GLU A 45 1.20 1.54 21.14
N VAL A 46 0.70 1.28 19.91
CA VAL A 46 -0.65 0.79 19.69
C VAL A 46 -0.65 -0.37 18.72
N ASP A 47 -1.37 -1.44 19.06
CA ASP A 47 -1.78 -2.44 18.08
C ASP A 47 -2.87 -1.84 17.19
N LYS A 48 -2.45 -1.39 15.99
CA LYS A 48 -3.33 -0.72 15.03
C LYS A 48 -4.46 -1.62 14.55
N CYS A 49 -4.22 -2.92 14.39
CA CYS A 49 -5.22 -3.86 13.91
C CYS A 49 -6.37 -4.04 14.90
N SER A 50 -6.08 -4.00 16.20
CA SER A 50 -7.12 -4.08 17.26
C SER A 50 -8.02 -2.83 17.35
N LYS A 51 -7.62 -1.72 16.72
CA LYS A 51 -8.31 -0.41 16.76
C LYS A 51 -8.93 0.00 15.43
N THR A 52 -8.80 -0.83 14.40
CA THR A 52 -9.35 -0.61 13.07
C THR A 52 -10.24 -1.78 12.66
N SER A 53 -10.97 -1.63 11.57
CA SER A 53 -11.75 -2.72 10.96
C SER A 53 -10.91 -3.67 10.11
N PHE A 54 -9.57 -3.55 10.14
CA PHE A 54 -8.68 -4.35 9.31
C PHE A 54 -8.53 -5.78 9.83
N THR A 55 -8.68 -6.72 8.93
CA THR A 55 -8.42 -8.15 9.17
C THR A 55 -7.12 -8.54 8.49
N LEU A 56 -6.19 -9.10 9.26
CA LEU A 56 -4.95 -9.63 8.71
C LEU A 56 -5.20 -10.99 8.04
N ALA A 57 -4.67 -11.14 6.83
CA ALA A 57 -4.67 -12.40 6.10
C ALA A 57 -3.21 -12.81 5.79
N PRO A 58 -2.90 -14.12 5.76
CA PRO A 58 -1.56 -14.56 5.43
C PRO A 58 -1.19 -14.20 3.99
N SER A 59 0.05 -13.76 3.79
CA SER A 59 0.66 -13.61 2.47
C SER A 59 1.05 -14.96 1.87
N SER A 60 1.25 -15.02 0.56
CA SER A 60 1.61 -16.25 -0.16
C SER A 60 3.12 -16.50 -0.19
N THR A 61 3.93 -15.44 -0.28
CA THR A 61 5.38 -15.53 -0.54
C THR A 61 6.26 -14.75 0.44
N VAL A 62 5.66 -13.84 1.23
CA VAL A 62 6.38 -13.05 2.24
C VAL A 62 5.78 -13.27 3.63
N ARG A 63 6.53 -12.95 4.68
CA ARG A 63 6.09 -13.11 6.08
C ARG A 63 5.08 -12.05 6.55
N PRO A 64 5.23 -10.77 6.18
CA PRO A 64 4.24 -9.75 6.58
C PRO A 64 2.85 -10.08 6.04
N PRO A 65 1.79 -9.94 6.86
CA PRO A 65 0.42 -10.22 6.43
C PRO A 65 -0.13 -9.15 5.49
N MET A 66 -1.15 -9.51 4.73
CA MET A 66 -2.00 -8.60 3.96
C MET A 66 -3.15 -8.06 4.82
N ILE A 67 -3.74 -6.95 4.38
CA ILE A 67 -5.04 -6.46 4.88
C ILE A 67 -6.12 -6.98 3.93
N LYS A 68 -6.99 -7.85 4.43
CA LYS A 68 -8.01 -8.56 3.64
C LYS A 68 -8.99 -7.62 2.92
N GLU A 69 -9.33 -6.49 3.52
CA GLU A 69 -10.27 -5.50 2.99
C GLU A 69 -9.69 -4.66 1.86
N CYS A 70 -8.37 -4.66 1.67
CA CYS A 70 -7.72 -3.96 0.57
C CYS A 70 -7.91 -4.72 -0.74
N PRO A 71 -8.48 -4.10 -1.78
CA PRO A 71 -8.76 -4.77 -3.05
C PRO A 71 -7.51 -5.14 -3.85
N VAL A 72 -6.38 -4.52 -3.56
CA VAL A 72 -5.08 -4.82 -4.19
C VAL A 72 -4.01 -4.88 -3.12
N ASN A 73 -3.22 -5.96 -3.13
CA ASN A 73 -2.10 -6.15 -2.20
C ASN A 73 -0.85 -6.62 -2.99
N LEU A 74 0.28 -5.97 -2.75
CA LEU A 74 1.56 -6.28 -3.40
C LEU A 74 2.53 -6.83 -2.36
N GLU A 75 2.93 -8.07 -2.50
CA GLU A 75 3.98 -8.67 -1.68
C GLU A 75 5.36 -8.31 -2.25
N CYS A 76 6.22 -7.76 -1.41
CA CYS A 76 7.47 -7.14 -1.84
C CYS A 76 8.68 -7.68 -1.07
N LYS A 77 9.78 -7.92 -1.79
CA LYS A 77 11.10 -8.24 -1.23
C LYS A 77 12.08 -7.11 -1.51
N VAL A 78 12.68 -6.58 -0.46
CA VAL A 78 13.68 -5.50 -0.56
C VAL A 78 14.91 -6.00 -1.32
N LYS A 79 15.36 -5.20 -2.29
CA LYS A 79 16.58 -5.45 -3.06
C LYS A 79 17.68 -4.47 -2.68
N ASN A 80 17.33 -3.25 -2.32
CA ASN A 80 18.29 -2.23 -1.92
C ASN A 80 17.65 -1.20 -0.99
N GLU A 81 18.46 -0.56 -0.17
CA GLU A 81 18.12 0.50 0.76
C GLU A 81 19.00 1.71 0.50
N VAL A 82 18.38 2.88 0.37
CA VAL A 82 19.11 4.14 0.14
C VAL A 82 18.78 5.12 1.26
N PRO A 83 19.72 5.45 2.14
CA PRO A 83 19.52 6.48 3.17
C PRO A 83 19.38 7.87 2.52
N LEU A 84 18.29 8.57 2.79
CA LEU A 84 17.97 9.90 2.25
C LEU A 84 17.62 10.86 3.40
N GLY A 85 18.62 11.44 4.03
CA GLY A 85 18.40 12.40 5.13
C GLY A 85 17.53 11.84 6.25
N GLY A 86 16.30 12.34 6.37
CA GLY A 86 15.29 11.91 7.36
C GLY A 86 14.52 10.64 7.02
N ASN A 87 14.70 10.07 5.82
CA ASN A 87 14.02 8.89 5.31
C ASN A 87 15.00 7.81 4.87
N VAL A 88 14.48 6.60 4.69
CA VAL A 88 15.12 5.50 3.96
C VAL A 88 14.23 5.14 2.79
N LEU A 89 14.79 5.08 1.59
CA LEU A 89 14.12 4.58 0.40
C LEU A 89 14.40 3.09 0.26
N PHE A 90 13.36 2.27 0.30
CA PHE A 90 13.44 0.83 0.04
C PHE A 90 13.06 0.55 -1.41
N LEU A 91 14.00 0.01 -2.19
CA LEU A 91 13.77 -0.48 -3.54
C LEU A 91 13.41 -1.96 -3.46
N ALA A 92 12.24 -2.35 -3.94
CA ALA A 92 11.73 -3.70 -3.78
C ALA A 92 11.19 -4.32 -5.08
N GLU A 93 11.33 -5.62 -5.18
CA GLU A 93 10.68 -6.43 -6.19
C GLU A 93 9.28 -6.83 -5.72
N VAL A 94 8.27 -6.64 -6.58
CA VAL A 94 6.93 -7.21 -6.35
C VAL A 94 6.99 -8.68 -6.74
N VAL A 95 6.86 -9.57 -5.76
CA VAL A 95 6.98 -11.03 -5.95
C VAL A 95 5.62 -11.72 -6.05
N CYS A 96 4.55 -11.09 -5.57
CA CYS A 96 3.18 -11.55 -5.73
C CYS A 96 2.21 -10.37 -5.74
N LEU A 97 1.16 -10.46 -6.55
CA LEU A 97 0.07 -9.49 -6.64
C LEU A 97 -1.25 -10.19 -6.38
N HIS A 98 -1.99 -9.70 -5.39
CA HIS A 98 -3.35 -10.14 -5.09
C HIS A 98 -4.33 -9.03 -5.51
N VAL A 99 -5.39 -9.42 -6.21
CA VAL A 99 -6.45 -8.51 -6.68
C VAL A 99 -7.80 -9.13 -6.40
N ASP A 100 -8.72 -8.37 -5.80
CA ASP A 100 -10.11 -8.79 -5.65
C ASP A 100 -10.76 -8.89 -7.04
N GLU A 101 -11.26 -10.06 -7.40
CA GLU A 101 -11.89 -10.35 -8.69
C GLU A 101 -13.01 -9.35 -9.04
N LYS A 102 -13.73 -8.84 -8.04
CA LYS A 102 -14.77 -7.81 -8.22
C LYS A 102 -14.24 -6.50 -8.75
N THR A 103 -12.94 -6.26 -8.65
CA THR A 103 -12.27 -5.03 -9.12
C THR A 103 -11.60 -5.19 -10.47
N LEU A 104 -11.75 -6.36 -11.10
CA LEU A 104 -11.26 -6.59 -12.46
C LEU A 104 -12.23 -6.03 -13.50
N ASP A 105 -11.69 -5.60 -14.64
CA ASP A 105 -12.44 -5.29 -15.85
C ASP A 105 -12.72 -6.57 -16.67
N GLU A 106 -13.43 -6.43 -17.79
CA GLU A 106 -13.78 -7.54 -18.68
C GLU A 106 -12.56 -8.22 -19.34
N LYS A 107 -11.41 -7.56 -19.34
CA LYS A 107 -10.15 -8.07 -19.90
C LYS A 107 -9.22 -8.65 -18.84
N GLY A 108 -9.66 -8.71 -17.57
CA GLY A 108 -8.86 -9.18 -16.45
C GLY A 108 -7.86 -8.15 -15.92
N GLY A 109 -7.94 -6.88 -16.35
CA GLY A 109 -7.15 -5.77 -15.83
C GLY A 109 -7.77 -5.17 -14.56
N VAL A 110 -6.96 -4.48 -13.76
CA VAL A 110 -7.44 -3.78 -12.56
C VAL A 110 -8.22 -2.53 -12.97
N ASP A 111 -9.51 -2.48 -12.63
CA ASP A 111 -10.36 -1.31 -12.85
C ASP A 111 -10.27 -0.34 -11.67
N LEU A 112 -9.56 0.77 -11.85
CA LEU A 112 -9.39 1.79 -10.82
C LEU A 112 -10.70 2.44 -10.36
N LYS A 113 -11.75 2.43 -11.20
CA LYS A 113 -13.09 2.91 -10.81
C LYS A 113 -13.75 1.97 -9.78
N LYS A 114 -13.47 0.67 -9.87
CA LYS A 114 -13.95 -0.35 -8.93
C LYS A 114 -13.08 -0.40 -7.68
N VAL A 115 -11.75 -0.26 -7.81
CA VAL A 115 -10.80 -0.20 -6.68
C VAL A 115 -11.05 1.04 -5.82
N ARG A 116 -11.30 2.20 -6.44
CA ARG A 116 -11.50 3.49 -5.77
C ARG A 116 -10.37 3.85 -4.80
N PRO A 117 -9.10 3.76 -5.23
CA PRO A 117 -7.98 4.04 -4.34
C PRO A 117 -7.95 5.50 -3.90
N ILE A 118 -7.33 5.74 -2.77
CA ILE A 118 -7.12 7.09 -2.22
C ILE A 118 -5.69 7.54 -2.44
N MET A 119 -5.52 8.84 -2.62
CA MET A 119 -4.24 9.51 -2.70
C MET A 119 -4.15 10.56 -1.59
N PHE A 120 -3.06 10.56 -0.84
CA PHE A 120 -2.71 11.63 0.09
C PHE A 120 -1.74 12.60 -0.58
N ASN A 121 -1.99 13.89 -0.51
CA ASN A 121 -1.16 14.90 -1.16
C ASN A 121 -0.42 15.80 -0.16
N LEU A 122 0.49 16.63 -0.69
CA LEU A 122 1.32 17.57 0.10
C LEU A 122 0.52 18.67 0.82
N THR A 123 -0.77 18.84 0.49
CA THR A 123 -1.65 19.80 1.19
C THR A 123 -2.40 19.18 2.36
N ASN A 124 -1.96 18.01 2.82
CA ASN A 124 -2.59 17.23 3.89
C ASN A 124 -4.07 16.91 3.63
N ALA A 125 -4.38 16.57 2.37
CA ALA A 125 -5.72 16.20 1.95
C ALA A 125 -5.75 14.84 1.24
N TYR A 126 -6.85 14.13 1.41
CA TYR A 126 -7.11 12.88 0.71
C TYR A 126 -7.95 13.13 -0.52
N TRP A 127 -7.58 12.48 -1.61
CA TRP A 127 -8.24 12.60 -2.91
C TRP A 127 -8.58 11.21 -3.46
N GLY A 128 -9.71 11.11 -4.15
CA GLY A 128 -10.04 9.94 -4.96
C GLY A 128 -9.55 10.10 -6.39
N ILE A 129 -9.49 8.99 -7.12
CA ILE A 129 -9.18 9.01 -8.56
C ILE A 129 -10.39 9.54 -9.33
N GLY A 130 -10.17 10.51 -10.20
CA GLY A 130 -11.18 11.13 -11.07
C GLY A 130 -11.48 10.31 -12.34
N LYS A 131 -11.96 10.99 -13.38
CA LYS A 131 -12.24 10.37 -14.67
C LYS A 131 -10.95 9.94 -15.37
N LYS A 132 -10.98 8.79 -16.05
CA LYS A 132 -9.94 8.37 -16.97
C LYS A 132 -9.85 9.38 -18.14
N PRO A 133 -8.77 10.11 -18.33
CA PRO A 133 -8.69 11.11 -19.41
C PRO A 133 -8.54 10.50 -20.79
N ALA A 134 -7.77 9.40 -20.91
CA ALA A 134 -7.52 8.71 -22.17
C ALA A 134 -6.99 7.29 -21.92
N ASP A 135 -6.92 6.49 -22.98
CA ASP A 135 -6.20 5.22 -23.01
C ASP A 135 -4.74 5.42 -23.39
N TYR A 136 -3.89 4.46 -23.02
CA TYR A 136 -2.49 4.44 -23.46
C TYR A 136 -2.41 4.42 -25.00
N GLY A 137 -1.57 5.29 -25.57
CA GLY A 137 -1.40 5.41 -27.02
C GLY A 137 -2.43 6.31 -27.73
N PHE A 138 -3.25 7.08 -27.00
CA PHE A 138 -4.25 7.99 -27.56
C PHE A 138 -3.68 9.09 -28.48
N SER A 139 -2.38 9.40 -28.35
CA SER A 139 -1.68 10.43 -29.12
C SER A 139 -0.98 9.91 -30.40
N ARG A 140 -1.20 8.67 -30.75
CA ARG A 140 -0.62 8.03 -31.96
C ARG A 140 -1.51 8.22 -33.17
#